data_2df452d9c769de59fd4289716efcc3f0
#
_entry.id   2df452d9c769de59fd4289716efcc3f0
#
_cell.length_a   1.000
_cell.length_b   1.000
_cell.length_c   1.000
_cell.angle_alpha   90.00
_cell.angle_beta   90.00
_cell.angle_gamma   90.00
#
_symmetry.space_group_name_H-M   'P 1'
#
loop_
_entity.id
_entity.type
_entity.pdbx_description
1 polymer ?
#
loop_
_entity_poly.entity_id
_entity_poly.type
_entity_poly.pdbx_seq_one_letter_code
_entity_poly.pdbx_strand_id
1 'polypeptide(L)'
;MAHGHPPSVPRPLEGSYWATLGIVLLALCPNIVFTTAYALMTKTIVAHTGIDQTGLAVTEGLSNAGYAFGALVGGDLTQRFRQRRLFLVCEALFVVGAALSALAWGPVSFGSGRVLQGLATGLLLVVAIPPLVQQFPVERMPVTAAAVNVGFFGAVTVGPLVGGAATLGSAGWRWLFAGLGLLGALGVALALLALPHRDPPDPDLKADWSGLGLAAAGTVAPFVAVAELAAHGFSSVVFTVPLAAGTICLVALLVTEYRKREALSPVRPLSTSLPLLGIVVASLGGAVYVTLLELAERYLQRVSRLSSLSIGFALWPQVAGILIAAGVFYLLVRRRSAWIAAFVLGGLLLLVCAAALLTQLGRLEPRSLVLAASGLLGLGAGATVSPALWLAGWSVPAQMVGRVFALVELLRAEADYIVGPVLRQIGSRAAQGSALAHGLRHSIWLTLWLAVGTVALCAAIYLASGVRPQRPDLDAYLDEGEPALSSPRFLERLRPSAAAS
;
A
#
# COMPACT_ATOMS: atom_id res chain seq x y z
N MET A 1 -45.95 -0.94 -2.34
CA MET A 1 -46.06 -1.04 -0.84
C MET A 1 -44.65 -0.96 -0.29
N ALA A 2 -44.28 0.20 0.25
CA ALA A 2 -42.98 0.38 0.88
C ALA A 2 -42.96 -0.43 2.17
N HIS A 3 -42.16 -1.45 2.26
CA HIS A 3 -41.87 -2.15 3.50
C HIS A 3 -41.07 -1.22 4.40
N GLY A 4 -41.78 -0.48 5.28
CA GLY A 4 -41.14 0.31 6.34
C GLY A 4 -40.38 -0.63 7.27
N HIS A 5 -39.05 -0.62 7.15
CA HIS A 5 -38.20 -1.23 8.18
C HIS A 5 -38.42 -0.47 9.49
N PRO A 6 -38.59 -1.17 10.62
CA PRO A 6 -38.66 -0.52 11.91
C PRO A 6 -37.38 0.34 12.12
N PRO A 7 -37.52 1.53 12.74
CA PRO A 7 -36.36 2.38 13.01
C PRO A 7 -35.32 1.59 13.81
N SER A 8 -34.14 1.42 13.25
CA SER A 8 -33.05 0.74 13.92
C SER A 8 -32.66 1.55 15.16
N VAL A 9 -32.62 0.90 16.32
CA VAL A 9 -32.12 1.53 17.55
C VAL A 9 -30.68 2.03 17.29
N PRO A 10 -30.40 3.33 17.50
CA PRO A 10 -29.07 3.87 17.29
C PRO A 10 -28.05 3.15 18.19
N ARG A 11 -26.88 2.86 17.66
CA ARG A 11 -25.84 2.14 18.38
C ARG A 11 -25.04 3.07 19.28
N PRO A 12 -24.42 2.55 20.35
CA PRO A 12 -23.73 3.38 21.33
C PRO A 12 -22.64 4.31 20.75
N LEU A 13 -21.96 3.88 19.66
CA LEU A 13 -20.87 4.63 19.02
C LEU A 13 -21.19 5.02 17.56
N GLU A 14 -22.43 4.89 17.14
CA GLU A 14 -22.86 5.29 15.79
C GLU A 14 -22.68 6.80 15.60
N GLY A 15 -22.04 7.19 14.45
CA GLY A 15 -21.71 8.60 14.19
C GLY A 15 -20.46 9.11 14.89
N SER A 16 -19.78 8.30 15.70
CA SER A 16 -18.51 8.69 16.32
C SER A 16 -17.36 8.66 15.32
N TYR A 17 -16.75 9.82 15.05
CA TYR A 17 -15.57 9.94 14.19
C TYR A 17 -14.39 9.09 14.69
N TRP A 18 -14.11 9.14 15.99
CA TRP A 18 -12.97 8.40 16.56
C TRP A 18 -13.18 6.89 16.54
N ALA A 19 -14.42 6.43 16.68
CA ALA A 19 -14.72 5.01 16.53
C ALA A 19 -14.54 4.55 15.09
N THR A 20 -15.00 5.33 14.11
CA THR A 20 -14.79 5.03 12.67
C THR A 20 -13.31 5.06 12.29
N LEU A 21 -12.55 6.04 12.79
CA LEU A 21 -11.09 6.07 12.59
C LEU A 21 -10.42 4.84 13.21
N GLY A 22 -10.81 4.47 14.44
CA GLY A 22 -10.32 3.28 15.12
C GLY A 22 -10.58 1.99 14.31
N ILE A 23 -11.77 1.86 13.71
CA ILE A 23 -12.12 0.75 12.82
C ILE A 23 -11.16 0.68 11.63
N VAL A 24 -10.87 1.79 10.96
CA VAL A 24 -9.94 1.85 9.83
C VAL A 24 -8.54 1.40 10.25
N LEU A 25 -8.04 1.92 11.36
CA LEU A 25 -6.69 1.60 11.84
C LEU A 25 -6.58 0.13 12.29
N LEU A 26 -7.58 -0.40 13.00
CA LEU A 26 -7.60 -1.80 13.44
C LEU A 26 -7.72 -2.78 12.25
N ALA A 27 -8.43 -2.39 11.20
CA ALA A 27 -8.57 -3.20 10.00
C ALA A 27 -7.29 -3.29 9.16
N LEU A 28 -6.50 -2.23 9.09
CA LEU A 28 -5.41 -2.13 8.11
C LEU A 28 -4.02 -2.24 8.73
N CYS A 29 -3.78 -1.58 9.87
CA CYS A 29 -2.45 -1.54 10.47
C CYS A 29 -1.89 -2.91 10.91
N PRO A 30 -2.67 -3.89 11.42
CA PRO A 30 -2.13 -5.16 11.86
C PRO A 30 -1.38 -5.91 10.76
N ASN A 31 -1.94 -6.02 9.56
CA ASN A 31 -1.25 -6.70 8.45
C ASN A 31 -0.01 -5.93 7.98
N ILE A 32 -0.06 -4.59 7.98
CA ILE A 32 1.08 -3.75 7.62
C ILE A 32 2.25 -3.95 8.59
N VAL A 33 1.98 -3.96 9.90
CA VAL A 33 2.99 -4.27 10.93
C VAL A 33 3.65 -5.61 10.66
N PHE A 34 2.83 -6.64 10.38
CA PHE A 34 3.39 -7.96 10.12
C PHE A 34 4.25 -8.00 8.85
N THR A 35 3.78 -7.43 7.76
CA THR A 35 4.50 -7.44 6.46
C THR A 35 5.90 -6.84 6.59
N THR A 36 6.07 -5.80 7.41
CA THR A 36 7.37 -5.17 7.66
C THR A 36 8.18 -5.84 8.77
N ALA A 37 7.52 -6.48 9.74
CA ALA A 37 8.19 -7.30 10.76
C ALA A 37 8.78 -8.60 10.21
N TYR A 38 8.20 -9.11 9.15
CA TYR A 38 8.42 -10.45 8.60
C TYR A 38 9.89 -10.74 8.25
N ALA A 39 10.57 -9.81 7.58
CA ALA A 39 11.94 -9.98 7.14
C ALA A 39 12.90 -10.35 8.29
N LEU A 40 12.66 -9.80 9.48
CA LEU A 40 13.48 -10.05 10.66
C LEU A 40 13.15 -11.40 11.38
N MET A 41 11.96 -11.96 11.14
CA MET A 41 11.49 -13.21 11.76
C MET A 41 11.66 -14.44 10.85
N THR A 42 12.08 -14.28 9.61
CA THR A 42 12.18 -15.33 8.58
C THR A 42 12.85 -16.61 9.10
N LYS A 43 14.01 -16.48 9.77
CA LYS A 43 14.76 -17.64 10.32
C LYS A 43 13.95 -18.42 11.35
N THR A 44 13.26 -17.72 12.23
CA THR A 44 12.46 -18.32 13.30
C THR A 44 11.24 -19.04 12.75
N ILE A 45 10.57 -18.44 11.76
CA ILE A 45 9.40 -19.04 11.09
C ILE A 45 9.82 -20.31 10.35
N VAL A 46 10.89 -20.27 9.58
CA VAL A 46 11.45 -21.43 8.86
C VAL A 46 11.73 -22.59 9.83
N ALA A 47 12.40 -22.31 10.95
CA ALA A 47 12.77 -23.32 11.94
C ALA A 47 11.55 -24.03 12.58
N HIS A 48 10.41 -23.33 12.72
CA HIS A 48 9.24 -23.87 13.41
C HIS A 48 8.17 -24.45 12.48
N THR A 49 8.10 -23.99 11.23
CA THR A 49 7.07 -24.44 10.28
C THR A 49 7.59 -25.45 9.27
N GLY A 50 8.92 -25.61 9.17
CA GLY A 50 9.55 -26.47 8.16
C GLY A 50 9.41 -25.96 6.72
N ILE A 51 8.90 -24.73 6.53
CA ILE A 51 8.84 -24.09 5.21
C ILE A 51 10.25 -23.73 4.74
N ASP A 52 10.59 -23.98 3.49
CA ASP A 52 11.87 -23.54 2.94
C ASP A 52 11.83 -22.04 2.56
N GLN A 53 12.97 -21.50 2.18
CA GLN A 53 13.10 -20.08 1.85
C GLN A 53 12.27 -19.66 0.63
N THR A 54 12.19 -20.55 -0.37
CA THR A 54 11.40 -20.31 -1.59
C THR A 54 9.90 -20.37 -1.27
N GLY A 55 9.45 -21.38 -0.55
CA GLY A 55 8.07 -21.50 -0.12
C GLY A 55 7.62 -20.31 0.75
N LEU A 56 8.54 -19.79 1.57
CA LEU A 56 8.28 -18.58 2.34
C LEU A 56 8.11 -17.34 1.46
N ALA A 57 8.96 -17.17 0.44
CA ALA A 57 8.85 -16.09 -0.54
C ALA A 57 7.54 -16.20 -1.36
N VAL A 58 7.17 -17.43 -1.77
CA VAL A 58 5.89 -17.68 -2.47
C VAL A 58 4.69 -17.37 -1.56
N THR A 59 4.75 -17.76 -0.29
CA THR A 59 3.71 -17.44 0.69
C THR A 59 3.48 -15.94 0.82
N GLU A 60 4.56 -15.16 0.96
CA GLU A 60 4.47 -13.70 1.02
C GLU A 60 4.01 -13.09 -0.31
N GLY A 61 4.47 -13.65 -1.43
CA GLY A 61 3.98 -13.28 -2.75
C GLY A 61 2.47 -13.46 -2.87
N LEU A 62 1.95 -14.63 -2.52
CA LEU A 62 0.52 -14.92 -2.56
C LEU A 62 -0.28 -14.07 -1.56
N SER A 63 0.27 -13.77 -0.38
CA SER A 63 -0.37 -12.86 0.58
C SER A 63 -0.51 -11.45 0.00
N ASN A 64 0.53 -10.91 -0.62
CA ASN A 64 0.51 -9.59 -1.25
C ASN A 64 -0.36 -9.58 -2.53
N ALA A 65 -0.35 -10.66 -3.33
CA ALA A 65 -1.27 -10.82 -4.45
C ALA A 65 -2.73 -10.84 -3.96
N GLY A 66 -3.00 -11.54 -2.85
CA GLY A 66 -4.29 -11.54 -2.18
C GLY A 66 -4.72 -10.13 -1.75
N TYR A 67 -3.80 -9.34 -1.20
CA TYR A 67 -4.05 -7.94 -0.85
C TYR A 67 -4.42 -7.10 -2.08
N ALA A 68 -3.61 -7.15 -3.13
CA ALA A 68 -3.85 -6.38 -4.36
C ALA A 68 -5.17 -6.77 -5.03
N PHE A 69 -5.43 -8.06 -5.18
CA PHE A 69 -6.68 -8.59 -5.71
C PHE A 69 -7.88 -8.27 -4.81
N GLY A 70 -7.73 -8.44 -3.49
CA GLY A 70 -8.76 -8.13 -2.50
C GLY A 70 -9.19 -6.68 -2.53
N ALA A 71 -8.26 -5.74 -2.70
CA ALA A 71 -8.58 -4.32 -2.85
C ALA A 71 -9.50 -4.09 -4.06
N LEU A 72 -9.21 -4.69 -5.21
CA LEU A 72 -10.03 -4.55 -6.41
C LEU A 72 -11.42 -5.19 -6.24
N VAL A 73 -11.48 -6.42 -5.73
CA VAL A 73 -12.73 -7.14 -5.43
C VAL A 73 -13.58 -6.37 -4.42
N GLY A 74 -12.95 -5.78 -3.40
CA GLY A 74 -13.62 -4.95 -2.41
C GLY A 74 -14.38 -3.78 -3.03
N GLY A 75 -13.82 -3.17 -4.09
CA GLY A 75 -14.48 -2.11 -4.85
C GLY A 75 -15.81 -2.52 -5.48
N ASP A 76 -15.88 -3.74 -6.01
CA ASP A 76 -17.11 -4.33 -6.57
C ASP A 76 -18.10 -4.73 -5.45
N LEU A 77 -17.59 -5.41 -4.42
CA LEU A 77 -18.45 -5.90 -3.33
C LEU A 77 -19.12 -4.77 -2.56
N THR A 78 -18.46 -3.62 -2.38
CA THR A 78 -19.04 -2.45 -1.68
C THR A 78 -20.23 -1.84 -2.41
N GLN A 79 -20.35 -2.03 -3.73
CA GLN A 79 -21.51 -1.59 -4.48
C GLN A 79 -22.73 -2.49 -4.25
N ARG A 80 -22.52 -3.79 -4.06
CA ARG A 80 -23.56 -4.84 -4.04
C ARG A 80 -23.98 -5.28 -2.65
N PHE A 81 -23.12 -5.13 -1.66
CA PHE A 81 -23.37 -5.64 -0.32
C PHE A 81 -23.34 -4.53 0.73
N ARG A 82 -24.13 -4.73 1.79
CA ARG A 82 -24.16 -3.82 2.94
C ARG A 82 -22.78 -3.71 3.57
N GLN A 83 -22.24 -2.51 3.64
CA GLN A 83 -20.88 -2.21 4.07
C GLN A 83 -20.52 -2.83 5.43
N ARG A 84 -21.43 -2.71 6.42
CA ARG A 84 -21.19 -3.30 7.74
C ARG A 84 -21.04 -4.82 7.71
N ARG A 85 -21.91 -5.52 6.97
CA ARG A 85 -21.84 -6.98 6.85
C ARG A 85 -20.54 -7.39 6.17
N LEU A 86 -20.18 -6.68 5.11
CA LEU A 86 -18.95 -6.92 4.38
C LEU A 86 -17.72 -6.71 5.27
N PHE A 87 -17.67 -5.58 6.03
CA PHE A 87 -16.60 -5.32 6.98
C PHE A 87 -16.45 -6.46 8.00
N LEU A 88 -17.54 -6.86 8.66
CA LEU A 88 -17.49 -7.92 9.67
C LEU A 88 -17.00 -9.25 9.12
N VAL A 89 -17.40 -9.62 7.90
CA VAL A 89 -16.93 -10.85 7.24
C VAL A 89 -15.45 -10.76 6.91
N CYS A 90 -15.00 -9.63 6.33
CA CYS A 90 -13.59 -9.45 5.96
C CYS A 90 -12.69 -9.41 7.20
N GLU A 91 -13.10 -8.72 8.27
CA GLU A 91 -12.34 -8.66 9.51
C GLU A 91 -12.28 -10.03 10.22
N ALA A 92 -13.38 -10.79 10.19
CA ALA A 92 -13.41 -12.17 10.69
C ALA A 92 -12.45 -13.08 9.88
N LEU A 93 -12.38 -12.92 8.55
CA LEU A 93 -11.40 -13.63 7.71
C LEU A 93 -9.95 -13.28 8.11
N PHE A 94 -9.67 -12.00 8.41
CA PHE A 94 -8.37 -11.60 8.91
C PHE A 94 -8.03 -12.27 10.25
N VAL A 95 -8.96 -12.29 11.19
CA VAL A 95 -8.79 -12.94 12.51
C VAL A 95 -8.54 -14.45 12.34
N VAL A 96 -9.32 -15.12 11.48
CA VAL A 96 -9.11 -16.54 11.17
C VAL A 96 -7.73 -16.76 10.55
N GLY A 97 -7.31 -15.93 9.59
CA GLY A 97 -5.98 -15.99 9.00
C GLY A 97 -4.86 -15.79 10.02
N ALA A 98 -5.03 -14.86 10.96
CA ALA A 98 -4.09 -14.63 12.05
C ALA A 98 -4.00 -15.83 13.01
N ALA A 99 -5.14 -16.42 13.35
CA ALA A 99 -5.20 -17.62 14.19
C ALA A 99 -4.53 -18.82 13.50
N LEU A 100 -4.81 -19.06 12.21
CA LEU A 100 -4.14 -20.11 11.43
C LEU A 100 -2.62 -19.94 11.39
N SER A 101 -2.15 -18.70 11.23
CA SER A 101 -0.72 -18.39 11.24
C SER A 101 -0.10 -18.57 12.64
N ALA A 102 -0.76 -18.10 13.70
CA ALA A 102 -0.29 -18.23 15.07
C ALA A 102 -0.18 -19.69 15.50
N LEU A 103 -1.16 -20.52 15.13
CA LEU A 103 -1.25 -21.95 15.46
C LEU A 103 -0.59 -22.85 14.40
N ALA A 104 0.11 -22.28 13.43
CA ALA A 104 0.66 -23.05 12.31
C ALA A 104 1.46 -24.27 12.73
N TRP A 105 1.09 -25.43 12.17
CA TRP A 105 1.75 -26.73 12.38
C TRP A 105 2.60 -27.17 11.18
N GLY A 106 2.65 -26.38 10.12
CA GLY A 106 3.41 -26.67 8.91
C GLY A 106 3.30 -25.58 7.85
N PRO A 107 3.96 -25.77 6.69
CA PRO A 107 4.00 -24.79 5.61
C PRO A 107 2.62 -24.38 5.10
N VAL A 108 1.73 -25.34 4.89
CA VAL A 108 0.39 -25.11 4.30
C VAL A 108 -0.49 -24.29 5.24
N SER A 109 -0.52 -24.64 6.54
CA SER A 109 -1.33 -23.91 7.52
C SER A 109 -0.84 -22.47 7.70
N PHE A 110 0.48 -22.27 7.73
CA PHE A 110 1.09 -20.94 7.77
C PHE A 110 0.74 -20.13 6.50
N GLY A 111 0.98 -20.73 5.32
CA GLY A 111 0.72 -20.08 4.03
C GLY A 111 -0.74 -19.71 3.85
N SER A 112 -1.68 -20.62 4.15
CA SER A 112 -3.12 -20.34 4.08
C SER A 112 -3.53 -19.18 4.99
N GLY A 113 -3.01 -19.14 6.23
CA GLY A 113 -3.25 -18.04 7.16
C GLY A 113 -2.76 -16.69 6.60
N ARG A 114 -1.57 -16.67 5.99
CA ARG A 114 -1.00 -15.46 5.38
C ARG A 114 -1.81 -14.95 4.17
N VAL A 115 -2.20 -15.87 3.28
CA VAL A 115 -3.03 -15.51 2.11
C VAL A 115 -4.37 -14.94 2.54
N LEU A 116 -5.03 -15.55 3.54
CA LEU A 116 -6.29 -15.04 4.09
C LEU A 116 -6.13 -13.64 4.69
N GLN A 117 -5.05 -13.39 5.44
CA GLN A 117 -4.75 -12.06 6.00
C GLN A 117 -4.56 -11.02 4.89
N GLY A 118 -3.77 -11.33 3.86
CA GLY A 118 -3.55 -10.43 2.73
C GLY A 118 -4.87 -10.10 2.02
N LEU A 119 -5.63 -11.12 1.62
CA LEU A 119 -6.92 -10.96 0.94
C LEU A 119 -7.91 -10.13 1.79
N ALA A 120 -8.05 -10.46 3.07
CA ALA A 120 -8.94 -9.76 3.98
C ALA A 120 -8.55 -8.28 4.13
N THR A 121 -7.25 -7.97 4.27
CA THR A 121 -6.77 -6.59 4.41
C THR A 121 -7.01 -5.79 3.13
N GLY A 122 -6.80 -6.39 1.95
CA GLY A 122 -7.12 -5.73 0.68
C GLY A 122 -8.60 -5.38 0.56
N LEU A 123 -9.49 -6.32 0.90
CA LEU A 123 -10.93 -6.08 0.96
C LEU A 123 -11.27 -4.95 1.96
N LEU A 124 -10.70 -5.00 3.16
CA LEU A 124 -10.94 -4.03 4.23
C LEU A 124 -10.48 -2.63 3.87
N LEU A 125 -9.43 -2.46 3.09
CA LEU A 125 -8.97 -1.15 2.63
C LEU A 125 -10.10 -0.36 1.97
N VAL A 126 -10.83 -1.00 1.08
CA VAL A 126 -11.89 -0.37 0.29
C VAL A 126 -13.21 -0.29 1.06
N VAL A 127 -13.44 -1.21 2.00
CA VAL A 127 -14.64 -1.23 2.82
C VAL A 127 -14.57 -0.22 3.97
N ALA A 128 -13.40 -0.04 4.58
CA ALA A 128 -13.25 0.76 5.81
C ALA A 128 -13.02 2.26 5.57
N ILE A 129 -12.28 2.65 4.51
CA ILE A 129 -11.91 4.06 4.27
C ILE A 129 -13.08 4.95 3.84
N PRO A 130 -13.97 4.56 2.89
CA PRO A 130 -15.01 5.45 2.40
C PRO A 130 -15.91 6.05 3.49
N PRO A 131 -16.37 5.32 4.52
CA PRO A 131 -17.16 5.92 5.60
C PRO A 131 -16.44 7.03 6.34
N LEU A 132 -15.13 6.87 6.57
CA LEU A 132 -14.33 7.87 7.25
C LEU A 132 -14.22 9.17 6.45
N VAL A 133 -14.27 9.07 5.11
CA VAL A 133 -14.20 10.21 4.20
C VAL A 133 -15.57 10.86 3.99
N GLN A 134 -16.62 10.05 3.79
CA GLN A 134 -17.92 10.52 3.29
C GLN A 134 -18.95 10.83 4.38
N GLN A 135 -18.75 10.38 5.63
CA GLN A 135 -19.76 10.47 6.69
C GLN A 135 -19.52 11.62 7.66
N PHE A 136 -18.39 12.31 7.54
CA PHE A 136 -18.02 13.35 8.49
C PHE A 136 -17.81 14.70 7.77
N PRO A 137 -18.02 15.82 8.50
CA PRO A 137 -17.89 17.14 7.93
C PRO A 137 -16.46 17.40 7.37
N VAL A 138 -16.39 18.32 6.42
CA VAL A 138 -15.14 18.68 5.70
C VAL A 138 -14.01 19.11 6.63
N GLU A 139 -14.33 19.70 7.76
CA GLU A 139 -13.36 20.13 8.79
C GLU A 139 -12.57 18.95 9.39
N ARG A 140 -13.08 17.73 9.26
CA ARG A 140 -12.38 16.51 9.68
C ARG A 140 -11.39 15.98 8.63
N MET A 141 -11.50 16.40 7.38
CA MET A 141 -10.67 15.90 6.28
C MET A 141 -9.16 16.05 6.55
N PRO A 142 -8.65 17.19 7.07
CA PRO A 142 -7.22 17.29 7.40
C PRO A 142 -6.76 16.28 8.45
N VAL A 143 -7.59 16.06 9.49
CA VAL A 143 -7.30 15.07 10.54
C VAL A 143 -7.34 13.66 9.97
N THR A 144 -8.35 13.35 9.14
CA THR A 144 -8.49 12.04 8.47
C THR A 144 -7.26 11.73 7.63
N ALA A 145 -6.84 12.67 6.78
CA ALA A 145 -5.68 12.49 5.89
C ALA A 145 -4.38 12.27 6.68
N ALA A 146 -4.17 13.05 7.74
CA ALA A 146 -2.99 12.90 8.62
C ALA A 146 -3.04 11.60 9.43
N ALA A 147 -4.18 11.25 10.02
CA ALA A 147 -4.33 10.05 10.84
C ALA A 147 -4.17 8.77 10.04
N VAL A 148 -4.70 8.71 8.82
CA VAL A 148 -4.49 7.57 7.90
C VAL A 148 -3.01 7.48 7.51
N ASN A 149 -2.35 8.61 7.23
CA ASN A 149 -0.92 8.64 6.92
C ASN A 149 -0.08 8.11 8.10
N VAL A 150 -0.32 8.62 9.32
CA VAL A 150 0.39 8.16 10.54
C VAL A 150 0.08 6.69 10.82
N GLY A 151 -1.17 6.26 10.66
CA GLY A 151 -1.58 4.87 10.89
C GLY A 151 -0.82 3.91 9.98
N PHE A 152 -0.86 4.14 8.67
CA PHE A 152 -0.23 3.25 7.70
C PHE A 152 1.29 3.25 7.81
N PHE A 153 1.92 4.41 7.72
CA PHE A 153 3.38 4.49 7.76
C PHE A 153 3.95 4.32 9.17
N GLY A 154 3.19 4.66 10.22
CA GLY A 154 3.52 4.29 11.58
C GLY A 154 3.56 2.77 11.77
N ALA A 155 2.58 2.05 11.20
CA ALA A 155 2.58 0.59 11.20
C ALA A 155 3.79 0.01 10.45
N VAL A 156 4.13 0.57 9.27
CA VAL A 156 5.34 0.19 8.51
C VAL A 156 6.60 0.34 9.36
N THR A 157 6.75 1.44 10.08
CA THR A 157 7.98 1.74 10.85
C THR A 157 8.07 1.00 12.18
N VAL A 158 6.93 0.69 12.79
CA VAL A 158 6.88 -0.11 14.03
C VAL A 158 7.16 -1.58 13.75
N GLY A 159 6.83 -2.07 12.54
CA GLY A 159 7.00 -3.46 12.16
C GLY A 159 8.40 -4.03 12.40
N PRO A 160 9.50 -3.45 11.93
CA PRO A 160 10.85 -3.95 12.18
C PRO A 160 11.20 -4.03 13.67
N LEU A 161 10.78 -3.05 14.49
CA LEU A 161 11.00 -3.06 15.92
C LEU A 161 10.25 -4.24 16.59
N VAL A 162 8.97 -4.40 16.27
CA VAL A 162 8.12 -5.49 16.79
C VAL A 162 8.62 -6.84 16.28
N GLY A 163 9.00 -6.94 15.00
CA GLY A 163 9.60 -8.15 14.44
C GLY A 163 10.92 -8.52 15.12
N GLY A 164 11.78 -7.52 15.37
CA GLY A 164 13.00 -7.71 16.14
C GLY A 164 12.73 -8.23 17.56
N ALA A 165 11.76 -7.65 18.26
CA ALA A 165 11.35 -8.09 19.59
C ALA A 165 10.75 -9.51 19.57
N ALA A 166 9.99 -9.87 18.55
CA ALA A 166 9.41 -11.20 18.37
C ALA A 166 10.46 -12.30 18.16
N THR A 167 11.73 -11.96 17.88
CA THR A 167 12.83 -12.93 17.80
C THR A 167 13.51 -13.21 19.13
N LEU A 168 13.17 -12.50 20.22
CA LEU A 168 13.78 -12.70 21.55
C LEU A 168 13.36 -14.03 22.20
N GLY A 169 12.30 -14.67 21.73
CA GLY A 169 11.85 -15.97 22.20
C GLY A 169 11.41 -16.89 21.07
N SER A 170 11.47 -18.19 21.28
CA SER A 170 11.12 -19.20 20.26
C SER A 170 9.68 -19.09 19.76
N ALA A 171 8.74 -18.69 20.63
CA ALA A 171 7.32 -18.51 20.30
C ALA A 171 6.92 -17.07 19.99
N GLY A 172 7.85 -16.11 20.01
CA GLY A 172 7.55 -14.68 19.88
C GLY A 172 6.79 -14.33 18.60
N TRP A 173 7.15 -14.95 17.48
CA TRP A 173 6.43 -14.77 16.22
C TRP A 173 4.96 -15.21 16.29
N ARG A 174 4.65 -16.30 17.03
CA ARG A 174 3.27 -16.78 17.25
C ARG A 174 2.46 -15.78 18.07
N TRP A 175 3.08 -15.21 19.11
CA TRP A 175 2.46 -14.16 19.92
C TRP A 175 2.21 -12.89 19.15
N LEU A 176 3.07 -12.56 18.17
CA LEU A 176 2.82 -11.46 17.27
C LEU A 176 1.56 -11.70 16.43
N PHE A 177 1.40 -12.86 15.82
CA PHE A 177 0.18 -13.21 15.08
C PHE A 177 -1.05 -13.22 15.97
N ALA A 178 -0.96 -13.78 17.17
CA ALA A 178 -2.07 -13.79 18.12
C ALA A 178 -2.47 -12.37 18.54
N GLY A 179 -1.50 -11.48 18.79
CA GLY A 179 -1.73 -10.08 19.09
C GLY A 179 -2.40 -9.30 17.94
N LEU A 180 -1.94 -9.54 16.72
CA LEU A 180 -2.55 -8.93 15.52
C LEU A 180 -3.98 -9.45 15.30
N GLY A 181 -4.22 -10.75 15.54
CA GLY A 181 -5.55 -11.34 15.54
C GLY A 181 -6.48 -10.72 16.59
N LEU A 182 -5.96 -10.45 17.80
CA LEU A 182 -6.70 -9.76 18.84
C LEU A 182 -7.07 -8.33 18.44
N LEU A 183 -6.16 -7.60 17.78
CA LEU A 183 -6.47 -6.26 17.23
C LEU A 183 -7.60 -6.34 16.20
N GLY A 184 -7.57 -7.34 15.31
CA GLY A 184 -8.69 -7.59 14.38
C GLY A 184 -10.00 -7.91 15.11
N ALA A 185 -9.96 -8.74 16.15
CA ALA A 185 -11.15 -9.03 16.96
C ALA A 185 -11.72 -7.77 17.66
N LEU A 186 -10.85 -6.87 18.12
CA LEU A 186 -11.25 -5.55 18.61
C LEU A 186 -11.89 -4.69 17.51
N GLY A 187 -11.37 -4.79 16.27
CA GLY A 187 -11.97 -4.17 15.08
C GLY A 187 -13.41 -4.67 14.84
N VAL A 188 -13.64 -5.99 14.92
CA VAL A 188 -14.99 -6.59 14.86
C VAL A 188 -15.90 -6.02 15.96
N ALA A 189 -15.43 -6.02 17.22
CA ALA A 189 -16.21 -5.52 18.34
C ALA A 189 -16.58 -4.04 18.17
N LEU A 190 -15.63 -3.19 17.76
CA LEU A 190 -15.85 -1.78 17.51
C LEU A 190 -16.82 -1.55 16.35
N ALA A 191 -16.71 -2.33 15.26
CA ALA A 191 -17.62 -2.26 14.12
C ALA A 191 -19.06 -2.66 14.48
N LEU A 192 -19.24 -3.62 15.39
CA LEU A 192 -20.54 -4.01 15.90
C LEU A 192 -21.23 -2.85 16.66
N LEU A 193 -20.44 -1.99 17.31
CA LEU A 193 -20.92 -0.86 18.12
C LEU A 193 -21.08 0.45 17.33
N ALA A 194 -20.31 0.63 16.24
CA ALA A 194 -20.21 1.94 15.57
C ALA A 194 -20.73 1.96 14.13
N LEU A 195 -20.60 0.86 13.35
CA LEU A 195 -21.01 0.89 11.94
C LEU A 195 -22.53 0.82 11.76
N PRO A 196 -23.16 1.80 11.07
CA PRO A 196 -24.58 1.80 10.79
C PRO A 196 -24.98 0.73 9.77
N HIS A 197 -26.27 0.41 9.76
CA HIS A 197 -26.88 -0.37 8.69
C HIS A 197 -27.21 0.58 7.54
N ARG A 198 -26.44 0.45 6.45
CA ARG A 198 -26.72 1.16 5.19
C ARG A 198 -26.94 0.16 4.09
N ASP A 199 -27.91 0.44 3.24
CA ASP A 199 -28.14 -0.37 2.04
C ASP A 199 -27.03 -0.09 1.02
N PRO A 200 -26.68 -1.09 0.19
CA PRO A 200 -25.67 -0.93 -0.84
C PRO A 200 -26.15 0.07 -1.92
N PRO A 201 -25.22 0.77 -2.59
CA PRO A 201 -25.56 1.72 -3.65
C PRO A 201 -26.30 1.07 -4.83
N ASP A 202 -25.92 -0.12 -5.24
CA ASP A 202 -26.50 -0.86 -6.38
C ASP A 202 -26.51 -2.37 -6.10
N PRO A 203 -27.56 -2.88 -5.44
CA PRO A 203 -27.67 -4.30 -5.09
C PRO A 203 -27.85 -5.22 -6.31
N ASP A 204 -28.31 -4.68 -7.44
CA ASP A 204 -28.58 -5.45 -8.66
C ASP A 204 -27.39 -5.46 -9.65
N LEU A 205 -26.30 -4.78 -9.31
CA LEU A 205 -25.08 -4.73 -10.10
C LEU A 205 -24.53 -6.14 -10.35
N LYS A 206 -24.32 -6.48 -11.62
CA LYS A 206 -23.76 -7.78 -12.00
C LYS A 206 -22.25 -7.82 -11.78
N ALA A 207 -21.76 -8.97 -11.33
CA ALA A 207 -20.32 -9.21 -11.19
C ALA A 207 -19.61 -9.17 -12.53
N ASP A 208 -18.52 -8.43 -12.62
CA ASP A 208 -17.64 -8.44 -13.78
C ASP A 208 -16.63 -9.59 -13.69
N TRP A 209 -17.10 -10.81 -14.00
CA TRP A 209 -16.24 -11.99 -13.94
C TRP A 209 -15.02 -11.91 -14.84
N SER A 210 -15.11 -11.20 -15.97
CA SER A 210 -13.98 -11.01 -16.88
C SER A 210 -12.91 -10.11 -16.27
N GLY A 211 -13.31 -8.98 -15.66
CA GLY A 211 -12.42 -8.08 -14.94
C GLY A 211 -11.78 -8.77 -13.72
N LEU A 212 -12.59 -9.51 -12.94
CA LEU A 212 -12.10 -10.26 -11.78
C LEU A 212 -11.09 -11.36 -12.19
N GLY A 213 -11.34 -12.08 -13.28
CA GLY A 213 -10.41 -13.10 -13.80
C GLY A 213 -9.08 -12.49 -14.26
N LEU A 214 -9.14 -11.38 -15.01
CA LEU A 214 -7.93 -10.66 -15.44
C LEU A 214 -7.16 -10.08 -14.25
N ALA A 215 -7.86 -9.57 -13.24
CA ALA A 215 -7.24 -9.07 -12.02
C ALA A 215 -6.55 -10.18 -11.22
N ALA A 216 -7.21 -11.34 -11.06
CA ALA A 216 -6.63 -12.48 -10.36
C ALA A 216 -5.36 -12.99 -11.07
N ALA A 217 -5.40 -13.16 -12.38
CA ALA A 217 -4.24 -13.59 -13.15
C ALA A 217 -3.15 -12.51 -13.18
N GLY A 218 -3.55 -11.23 -13.31
CA GLY A 218 -2.66 -10.08 -13.35
C GLY A 218 -1.91 -9.84 -12.04
N THR A 219 -2.48 -10.25 -10.91
CA THR A 219 -1.82 -10.14 -9.60
C THR A 219 -1.06 -11.41 -9.21
N VAL A 220 -1.71 -12.59 -9.26
CA VAL A 220 -1.09 -13.82 -8.75
C VAL A 220 0.16 -14.22 -9.56
N ALA A 221 0.10 -14.14 -10.89
CA ALA A 221 1.18 -14.64 -11.73
C ALA A 221 2.50 -13.83 -11.57
N PRO A 222 2.52 -12.47 -11.59
CA PRO A 222 3.73 -11.71 -11.35
C PRO A 222 4.31 -11.92 -9.94
N PHE A 223 3.47 -12.01 -8.93
CA PHE A 223 3.94 -12.20 -7.55
C PHE A 223 4.61 -13.58 -7.36
N VAL A 224 4.04 -14.64 -7.94
CA VAL A 224 4.66 -15.97 -7.94
C VAL A 224 5.97 -15.94 -8.74
N ALA A 225 5.99 -15.34 -9.93
CA ALA A 225 7.20 -15.20 -10.74
C ALA A 225 8.35 -14.56 -9.96
N VAL A 226 8.07 -13.44 -9.28
CA VAL A 226 9.07 -12.68 -8.53
C VAL A 226 9.54 -13.44 -7.28
N ALA A 227 8.66 -14.20 -6.62
CA ALA A 227 9.03 -15.06 -5.51
C ALA A 227 10.06 -16.14 -5.92
N GLU A 228 9.95 -16.66 -7.14
CA GLU A 228 10.85 -17.68 -7.71
C GLU A 228 12.15 -17.09 -8.31
N LEU A 229 12.21 -15.77 -8.47
CA LEU A 229 13.33 -15.09 -9.14
C LEU A 229 14.68 -15.38 -8.49
N ALA A 230 14.74 -15.41 -7.16
CA ALA A 230 15.98 -15.62 -6.42
C ALA A 230 16.55 -17.04 -6.62
N ALA A 231 15.66 -18.04 -6.75
CA ALA A 231 16.03 -19.45 -6.94
C ALA A 231 16.39 -19.77 -8.41
N HIS A 232 15.64 -19.22 -9.35
CA HIS A 232 15.69 -19.65 -10.76
C HIS A 232 16.33 -18.61 -11.70
N GLY A 233 16.39 -17.35 -11.32
CA GLY A 233 16.99 -16.27 -12.12
C GLY A 233 16.11 -15.78 -13.29
N PHE A 234 16.59 -14.73 -13.99
CA PHE A 234 15.81 -14.02 -15.03
C PHE A 234 15.52 -14.84 -16.30
N SER A 235 16.36 -15.79 -16.65
CA SER A 235 16.21 -16.61 -17.88
C SER A 235 15.31 -17.83 -17.69
N SER A 236 14.83 -18.07 -16.47
CA SER A 236 13.99 -19.22 -16.17
C SER A 236 12.58 -19.03 -16.72
N VAL A 237 12.00 -20.09 -17.27
CA VAL A 237 10.60 -20.15 -17.71
C VAL A 237 9.65 -19.92 -16.53
N VAL A 238 10.01 -20.38 -15.32
CA VAL A 238 9.23 -20.20 -14.09
C VAL A 238 9.10 -18.73 -13.71
N PHE A 239 10.07 -17.89 -14.05
CA PHE A 239 10.01 -16.45 -13.86
C PHE A 239 9.34 -15.73 -15.04
N THR A 240 9.85 -15.97 -16.27
CA THR A 240 9.51 -15.16 -17.44
C THR A 240 8.06 -15.36 -17.90
N VAL A 241 7.56 -16.61 -17.92
CA VAL A 241 6.22 -16.90 -18.42
C VAL A 241 5.12 -16.35 -17.49
N PRO A 242 5.13 -16.60 -16.16
CA PRO A 242 4.11 -16.03 -15.30
C PRO A 242 4.17 -14.51 -15.23
N LEU A 243 5.38 -13.91 -15.24
CA LEU A 243 5.52 -12.46 -15.25
C LEU A 243 4.92 -11.85 -16.53
N ALA A 244 5.24 -12.40 -17.70
CA ALA A 244 4.71 -11.91 -18.97
C ALA A 244 3.19 -12.10 -19.06
N ALA A 245 2.69 -13.28 -18.70
CA ALA A 245 1.25 -13.60 -18.71
C ALA A 245 0.47 -12.66 -17.76
N GLY A 246 0.96 -12.49 -16.53
CA GLY A 246 0.33 -11.60 -15.56
C GLY A 246 0.35 -10.14 -16.00
N THR A 247 1.48 -9.67 -16.53
CA THR A 247 1.58 -8.30 -17.07
C THR A 247 0.60 -8.09 -18.24
N ILE A 248 0.47 -9.06 -19.15
CA ILE A 248 -0.52 -9.01 -20.23
C ILE A 248 -1.94 -8.95 -19.66
N CYS A 249 -2.27 -9.77 -18.67
CA CYS A 249 -3.58 -9.76 -18.02
C CYS A 249 -3.85 -8.42 -17.33
N LEU A 250 -2.86 -7.82 -16.65
CA LEU A 250 -3.01 -6.51 -16.01
C LEU A 250 -3.23 -5.39 -17.04
N VAL A 251 -2.47 -5.39 -18.13
CA VAL A 251 -2.68 -4.44 -19.23
C VAL A 251 -4.05 -4.65 -19.88
N ALA A 252 -4.45 -5.89 -20.12
CA ALA A 252 -5.78 -6.22 -20.65
C ALA A 252 -6.89 -5.75 -19.70
N LEU A 253 -6.72 -5.91 -18.38
CA LEU A 253 -7.63 -5.37 -17.37
C LEU A 253 -7.76 -3.85 -17.54
N LEU A 254 -6.66 -3.10 -17.52
CA LEU A 254 -6.69 -1.65 -17.63
C LEU A 254 -7.35 -1.17 -18.95
N VAL A 255 -7.07 -1.84 -20.07
CA VAL A 255 -7.66 -1.51 -21.38
C VAL A 255 -9.15 -1.81 -21.41
N THR A 256 -9.57 -2.97 -20.89
CA THR A 256 -10.98 -3.34 -20.86
C THR A 256 -11.79 -2.43 -19.94
N GLU A 257 -11.27 -2.14 -18.74
CA GLU A 257 -11.91 -1.24 -17.78
C GLU A 257 -11.97 0.23 -18.28
N TYR A 258 -10.98 0.67 -19.05
CA TYR A 258 -11.03 1.99 -19.71
C TYR A 258 -12.18 2.11 -20.72
N ARG A 259 -12.53 0.98 -21.40
CA ARG A 259 -13.55 0.96 -22.46
C ARG A 259 -14.96 0.70 -21.94
N LYS A 260 -15.11 0.03 -20.80
CA LYS A 260 -16.43 -0.29 -20.21
C LYS A 260 -17.12 0.97 -19.69
N ARG A 261 -18.45 1.01 -19.81
CA ARG A 261 -19.29 2.06 -19.19
C ARG A 261 -19.48 1.78 -17.69
N GLU A 262 -19.75 0.53 -17.33
CA GLU A 262 -19.86 0.04 -15.95
C GLU A 262 -18.57 -0.70 -15.61
N ALA A 263 -17.52 0.08 -15.33
CA ALA A 263 -16.20 -0.45 -15.06
C ALA A 263 -16.07 -0.89 -13.59
N LEU A 264 -15.40 -2.02 -13.35
CA LEU A 264 -14.98 -2.49 -12.03
C LEU A 264 -14.08 -1.43 -11.36
N SER A 265 -13.19 -0.83 -12.15
CA SER A 265 -12.25 0.21 -11.73
C SER A 265 -12.38 1.45 -12.57
N PRO A 266 -12.32 2.67 -11.99
CA PRO A 266 -12.49 3.93 -12.69
C PRO A 266 -11.23 4.35 -13.47
N VAL A 267 -10.73 3.50 -14.38
CA VAL A 267 -9.49 3.74 -15.14
C VAL A 267 -9.57 5.01 -15.97
N ARG A 268 -10.71 5.27 -16.60
CA ARG A 268 -10.90 6.45 -17.47
C ARG A 268 -10.82 7.77 -16.70
N PRO A 269 -11.49 8.00 -15.55
CA PRO A 269 -11.28 9.18 -14.72
C PRO A 269 -9.85 9.32 -14.23
N LEU A 270 -9.18 8.19 -13.90
CA LEU A 270 -7.81 8.18 -13.42
C LEU A 270 -6.75 8.42 -14.50
N SER A 271 -7.12 8.40 -15.77
CA SER A 271 -6.21 8.76 -16.89
C SER A 271 -6.01 10.26 -17.08
N THR A 272 -6.52 11.10 -16.19
CA THR A 272 -6.26 12.55 -16.17
C THR A 272 -4.95 12.85 -15.42
N SER A 273 -4.44 14.06 -15.55
CA SER A 273 -3.08 14.43 -15.17
C SER A 273 -2.75 14.24 -13.68
N LEU A 274 -3.60 14.72 -12.77
CA LEU A 274 -3.33 14.63 -11.32
C LEU A 274 -3.47 13.21 -10.77
N PRO A 275 -4.51 12.43 -11.09
CA PRO A 275 -4.57 11.03 -10.72
C PRO A 275 -3.40 10.21 -11.26
N LEU A 276 -3.00 10.44 -12.54
CA LEU A 276 -1.84 9.78 -13.11
C LEU A 276 -0.56 10.10 -12.33
N LEU A 277 -0.35 11.37 -11.98
CA LEU A 277 0.76 11.77 -11.11
C LEU A 277 0.69 11.04 -9.75
N GLY A 278 -0.50 11.01 -9.12
CA GLY A 278 -0.72 10.31 -7.86
C GLY A 278 -0.39 8.82 -7.96
N ILE A 279 -0.85 8.13 -9.02
CA ILE A 279 -0.55 6.72 -9.27
C ILE A 279 0.96 6.49 -9.42
N VAL A 280 1.65 7.28 -10.23
CA VAL A 280 3.10 7.12 -10.46
C VAL A 280 3.89 7.36 -9.17
N VAL A 281 3.54 8.40 -8.40
CA VAL A 281 4.21 8.68 -7.12
C VAL A 281 3.93 7.56 -6.10
N ALA A 282 2.69 7.12 -5.95
CA ALA A 282 2.33 6.07 -5.00
C ALA A 282 3.04 4.76 -5.35
N SER A 283 3.05 4.37 -6.63
CA SER A 283 3.63 3.11 -7.08
C SER A 283 5.16 3.14 -7.07
N LEU A 284 5.79 4.08 -7.79
CA LEU A 284 7.26 4.10 -7.88
C LEU A 284 7.93 4.68 -6.63
N GLY A 285 7.33 5.70 -6.00
CA GLY A 285 7.82 6.24 -4.73
C GLY A 285 7.70 5.22 -3.60
N GLY A 286 6.58 4.48 -3.54
CA GLY A 286 6.40 3.36 -2.62
C GLY A 286 7.44 2.27 -2.85
N ALA A 287 7.64 1.83 -4.09
CA ALA A 287 8.63 0.82 -4.45
C ALA A 287 10.06 1.24 -4.09
N VAL A 288 10.43 2.49 -4.32
CA VAL A 288 11.73 3.04 -3.91
C VAL A 288 11.89 2.98 -2.39
N TYR A 289 10.88 3.44 -1.64
CA TYR A 289 10.91 3.44 -0.19
C TYR A 289 11.07 2.03 0.39
N VAL A 290 10.19 1.09 -0.02
CA VAL A 290 10.20 -0.30 0.48
C VAL A 290 11.52 -0.99 0.12
N THR A 291 12.02 -0.78 -1.11
CA THR A 291 13.30 -1.35 -1.56
C THR A 291 14.48 -0.83 -0.74
N LEU A 292 14.56 0.48 -0.49
CA LEU A 292 15.64 1.07 0.33
C LEU A 292 15.59 0.57 1.77
N LEU A 293 14.40 0.48 2.35
CA LEU A 293 14.21 -0.06 3.70
C LEU A 293 14.73 -1.50 3.77
N GLU A 294 14.29 -2.36 2.87
CA GLU A 294 14.69 -3.76 2.82
C GLU A 294 16.20 -3.94 2.59
N LEU A 295 16.81 -3.14 1.70
CA LEU A 295 18.25 -3.19 1.44
C LEU A 295 19.06 -2.74 2.67
N ALA A 296 18.60 -1.71 3.39
CA ALA A 296 19.23 -1.26 4.63
C ALA A 296 19.13 -2.33 5.72
N GLU A 297 17.95 -2.94 5.92
CA GLU A 297 17.76 -4.06 6.86
C GLU A 297 18.69 -5.24 6.54
N ARG A 298 18.72 -5.66 5.28
CA ARG A 298 19.58 -6.77 4.84
C ARG A 298 21.06 -6.47 5.00
N TYR A 299 21.49 -5.23 4.73
CA TYR A 299 22.87 -4.82 4.94
C TYR A 299 23.25 -4.91 6.41
N LEU A 300 22.43 -4.34 7.30
CA LEU A 300 22.66 -4.39 8.75
C LEU A 300 22.63 -5.83 9.29
N GLN A 301 21.73 -6.67 8.78
CA GLN A 301 21.58 -8.05 9.24
C GLN A 301 22.71 -8.96 8.74
N ARG A 302 23.06 -8.89 7.45
CA ARG A 302 23.94 -9.88 6.80
C ARG A 302 25.39 -9.43 6.71
N VAL A 303 25.64 -8.12 6.54
CA VAL A 303 26.98 -7.54 6.44
C VAL A 303 27.48 -7.07 7.79
N SER A 304 26.69 -6.24 8.49
CA SER A 304 27.05 -5.72 9.82
C SER A 304 26.74 -6.70 10.95
N ARG A 305 25.97 -7.79 10.69
CA ARG A 305 25.60 -8.84 11.63
C ARG A 305 24.93 -8.33 12.91
N LEU A 306 24.17 -7.25 12.81
CA LEU A 306 23.41 -6.71 13.93
C LEU A 306 22.23 -7.64 14.27
N SER A 307 21.85 -7.66 15.56
CA SER A 307 20.65 -8.35 15.99
C SER A 307 19.39 -7.71 15.41
N SER A 308 18.33 -8.49 15.19
CA SER A 308 17.05 -8.01 14.65
C SER A 308 16.50 -6.83 15.46
N LEU A 309 16.62 -6.87 16.79
CA LEU A 309 16.19 -5.76 17.65
C LEU A 309 17.02 -4.49 17.44
N SER A 310 18.35 -4.62 17.29
CA SER A 310 19.23 -3.48 17.01
C SER A 310 18.94 -2.84 15.64
N ILE A 311 18.52 -3.64 14.67
CA ILE A 311 18.07 -3.15 13.35
C ILE A 311 16.78 -2.36 13.51
N GLY A 312 15.79 -2.87 14.26
CA GLY A 312 14.57 -2.13 14.56
C GLY A 312 14.83 -0.77 15.19
N PHE A 313 15.79 -0.69 16.14
CA PHE A 313 16.19 0.58 16.73
C PHE A 313 16.95 1.50 15.77
N ALA A 314 17.73 0.96 14.82
CA ALA A 314 18.38 1.79 13.80
C ALA A 314 17.38 2.44 12.83
N LEU A 315 16.21 1.84 12.66
CA LEU A 315 15.13 2.34 11.79
C LEU A 315 14.11 3.24 12.52
N TRP A 316 14.20 3.36 13.85
CA TRP A 316 13.30 4.17 14.67
C TRP A 316 13.11 5.63 14.21
N PRO A 317 14.11 6.38 13.69
CA PRO A 317 13.92 7.77 13.26
C PRO A 317 12.89 7.94 12.13
N GLN A 318 12.51 6.87 11.43
CA GLN A 318 11.40 6.92 10.46
C GLN A 318 10.10 7.39 11.11
N VAL A 319 9.83 7.00 12.36
CA VAL A 319 8.62 7.42 13.09
C VAL A 319 8.55 8.94 13.18
N ALA A 320 9.65 9.59 13.58
CA ALA A 320 9.72 11.05 13.65
C ALA A 320 9.51 11.68 12.26
N GLY A 321 10.14 11.11 11.22
CA GLY A 321 9.97 11.57 9.83
C GLY A 321 8.51 11.52 9.39
N ILE A 322 7.81 10.42 9.65
CA ILE A 322 6.40 10.25 9.30
C ILE A 322 5.50 11.23 10.08
N LEU A 323 5.72 11.39 11.37
CA LEU A 323 4.94 12.33 12.17
C LEU A 323 5.10 13.77 11.68
N ILE A 324 6.33 14.17 11.32
CA ILE A 324 6.60 15.48 10.73
C ILE A 324 5.89 15.61 9.37
N ALA A 325 6.01 14.62 8.48
CA ALA A 325 5.36 14.63 7.18
C ALA A 325 3.84 14.71 7.31
N ALA A 326 3.23 13.92 8.20
CA ALA A 326 1.80 13.94 8.47
C ALA A 326 1.33 15.28 9.06
N GLY A 327 2.12 15.87 9.96
CA GLY A 327 1.85 17.21 10.50
C GLY A 327 1.90 18.30 9.43
N VAL A 328 2.88 18.24 8.53
CA VAL A 328 2.98 19.15 7.39
C VAL A 328 1.79 18.93 6.44
N PHE A 329 1.44 17.68 6.14
CA PHE A 329 0.30 17.35 5.28
C PHE A 329 -1.01 17.85 5.88
N TYR A 330 -1.24 17.66 7.18
CA TYR A 330 -2.38 18.25 7.89
C TYR A 330 -2.46 19.76 7.71
N LEU A 331 -1.34 20.47 7.92
CA LEU A 331 -1.29 21.93 7.76
C LEU A 331 -1.54 22.37 6.32
N LEU A 332 -1.02 21.63 5.35
CA LEU A 332 -1.26 21.89 3.93
C LEU A 332 -2.74 21.74 3.58
N VAL A 333 -3.36 20.61 3.93
CA VAL A 333 -4.79 20.38 3.66
C VAL A 333 -5.65 21.47 4.30
N ARG A 334 -5.32 21.87 5.54
CA ARG A 334 -6.08 22.88 6.27
C ARG A 334 -5.90 24.31 5.77
N ARG A 335 -4.68 24.70 5.34
CA ARG A 335 -4.34 26.13 5.10
C ARG A 335 -3.83 26.44 3.70
N ARG A 336 -3.12 25.52 3.06
CA ARG A 336 -2.38 25.73 1.82
C ARG A 336 -2.45 24.54 0.88
N SER A 337 -3.63 24.01 0.68
CA SER A 337 -3.85 22.79 -0.10
C SER A 337 -3.37 22.87 -1.57
N ALA A 338 -3.21 24.07 -2.13
CA ALA A 338 -2.61 24.27 -3.45
C ALA A 338 -1.16 23.74 -3.57
N TRP A 339 -0.45 23.55 -2.45
CA TRP A 339 0.93 23.07 -2.42
C TRP A 339 1.08 21.56 -2.25
N ILE A 340 0.00 20.80 -2.21
CA ILE A 340 0.03 19.34 -2.00
C ILE A 340 0.85 18.64 -3.09
N ALA A 341 0.69 19.00 -4.36
CA ALA A 341 1.49 18.42 -5.45
C ALA A 341 2.99 18.70 -5.29
N ALA A 342 3.36 19.93 -4.88
CA ALA A 342 4.74 20.28 -4.60
C ALA A 342 5.30 19.52 -3.37
N PHE A 343 4.48 19.32 -2.35
CA PHE A 343 4.84 18.51 -1.17
C PHE A 343 5.14 17.06 -1.55
N VAL A 344 4.31 16.47 -2.40
CA VAL A 344 4.49 15.11 -2.92
C VAL A 344 5.80 14.99 -3.73
N LEU A 345 6.09 15.95 -4.60
CA LEU A 345 7.35 15.99 -5.33
C LEU A 345 8.55 16.19 -4.40
N GLY A 346 8.41 17.04 -3.37
CA GLY A 346 9.41 17.21 -2.31
C GLY A 346 9.69 15.91 -1.55
N GLY A 347 8.66 15.10 -1.29
CA GLY A 347 8.79 13.77 -0.71
C GLY A 347 9.65 12.82 -1.54
N LEU A 348 9.47 12.82 -2.87
CA LEU A 348 10.33 12.03 -3.77
C LEU A 348 11.79 12.49 -3.70
N LEU A 349 12.06 13.80 -3.62
CA LEU A 349 13.43 14.31 -3.44
C LEU A 349 14.05 13.86 -2.12
N LEU A 350 13.27 13.78 -1.04
CA LEU A 350 13.73 13.23 0.23
C LEU A 350 14.11 11.75 0.11
N LEU A 351 13.35 10.95 -0.68
CA LEU A 351 13.72 9.56 -0.97
C LEU A 351 15.02 9.47 -1.79
N VAL A 352 15.24 10.38 -2.75
CA VAL A 352 16.53 10.48 -3.47
C VAL A 352 17.67 10.80 -2.51
N CYS A 353 17.49 11.74 -1.58
CA CYS A 353 18.50 12.07 -0.57
C CYS A 353 18.80 10.87 0.35
N ALA A 354 17.78 10.15 0.79
CA ALA A 354 17.93 8.93 1.59
C ALA A 354 18.69 7.84 0.82
N ALA A 355 18.35 7.61 -0.46
CA ALA A 355 19.04 6.67 -1.32
C ALA A 355 20.52 7.06 -1.52
N ALA A 356 20.79 8.33 -1.80
CA ALA A 356 22.15 8.85 -1.97
C ALA A 356 22.99 8.66 -0.69
N LEU A 357 22.39 8.90 0.48
CA LEU A 357 23.04 8.67 1.77
C LEU A 357 23.37 7.18 1.96
N LEU A 358 22.43 6.27 1.66
CA LEU A 358 22.63 4.83 1.78
C LEU A 358 23.70 4.29 0.80
N THR A 359 24.02 4.97 -0.30
CA THR A 359 25.14 4.56 -1.17
C THR A 359 26.51 4.60 -0.46
N GLN A 360 26.61 5.33 0.66
CA GLN A 360 27.82 5.43 1.47
C GLN A 360 28.03 4.23 2.43
N LEU A 361 27.10 3.26 2.44
CA LEU A 361 27.28 2.02 3.20
C LEU A 361 28.60 1.32 2.82
N GLY A 362 29.36 0.92 3.83
CA GLY A 362 30.70 0.35 3.66
C GLY A 362 31.85 1.37 3.58
N ARG A 363 31.53 2.68 3.54
CA ARG A 363 32.50 3.77 3.71
C ARG A 363 32.38 4.45 5.07
N LEU A 364 31.15 4.56 5.54
CA LEU A 364 30.81 5.15 6.83
C LEU A 364 30.27 4.04 7.77
N GLU A 365 30.17 4.35 9.07
CA GLU A 365 29.64 3.43 10.05
C GLU A 365 28.17 3.09 9.72
N PRO A 366 27.85 1.80 9.47
CA PRO A 366 26.55 1.43 8.89
C PRO A 366 25.34 1.78 9.77
N ARG A 367 25.45 1.62 11.09
CA ARG A 367 24.35 1.87 12.02
C ARG A 367 23.99 3.36 12.06
N SER A 368 24.96 4.25 12.22
CA SER A 368 24.75 5.70 12.25
C SER A 368 24.22 6.22 10.92
N LEU A 369 24.73 5.66 9.80
CA LEU A 369 24.31 6.02 8.47
C LEU A 369 22.83 5.64 8.23
N VAL A 370 22.44 4.40 8.58
CA VAL A 370 21.06 3.95 8.45
C VAL A 370 20.14 4.73 9.38
N LEU A 371 20.57 5.05 10.59
CA LEU A 371 19.82 5.87 11.52
C LEU A 371 19.51 7.27 10.94
N ALA A 372 20.50 7.92 10.30
CA ALA A 372 20.30 9.21 9.61
C ALA A 372 19.40 9.06 8.36
N ALA A 373 19.65 8.04 7.51
CA ALA A 373 18.87 7.79 6.30
C ALA A 373 17.42 7.44 6.63
N SER A 374 17.16 6.73 7.73
CA SER A 374 15.82 6.31 8.13
C SER A 374 14.89 7.48 8.44
N GLY A 375 15.40 8.57 9.02
CA GLY A 375 14.63 9.80 9.20
C GLY A 375 14.16 10.40 7.87
N LEU A 376 15.05 10.45 6.87
CA LEU A 376 14.70 10.90 5.52
C LEU A 376 13.74 9.94 4.82
N LEU A 377 13.92 8.62 4.99
CA LEU A 377 12.99 7.62 4.48
C LEU A 377 11.58 7.82 5.04
N GLY A 378 11.46 8.05 6.34
CA GLY A 378 10.18 8.31 6.98
C GLY A 378 9.51 9.61 6.48
N LEU A 379 10.28 10.70 6.38
CA LEU A 379 9.81 11.97 5.79
C LEU A 379 9.35 11.77 4.34
N GLY A 380 10.16 11.11 3.52
CA GLY A 380 9.87 10.84 2.12
C GLY A 380 8.63 9.97 1.94
N ALA A 381 8.51 8.87 2.68
CA ALA A 381 7.36 7.96 2.63
C ALA A 381 6.06 8.67 3.04
N GLY A 382 6.08 9.37 4.17
CA GLY A 382 4.91 10.11 4.66
C GLY A 382 4.50 11.28 3.77
N ALA A 383 5.44 11.84 2.98
CA ALA A 383 5.15 12.93 2.04
C ALA A 383 4.76 12.44 0.63
N THR A 384 4.92 11.15 0.31
CA THR A 384 4.66 10.61 -1.05
C THR A 384 3.37 9.82 -1.12
N VAL A 385 3.36 8.58 -0.63
CA VAL A 385 2.32 7.59 -0.97
C VAL A 385 0.92 8.02 -0.53
N SER A 386 0.73 8.32 0.75
CA SER A 386 -0.60 8.71 1.24
C SER A 386 -1.08 10.04 0.65
N PRO A 387 -0.28 11.13 0.60
CA PRO A 387 -0.69 12.35 -0.09
C PRO A 387 -0.98 12.17 -1.58
N ALA A 388 -0.27 11.26 -2.26
CA ALA A 388 -0.53 10.94 -3.67
C ALA A 388 -1.85 10.19 -3.88
N LEU A 389 -2.23 9.28 -2.96
CA LEU A 389 -3.54 8.65 -2.93
C LEU A 389 -4.67 9.68 -2.80
N TRP A 390 -4.50 10.66 -1.91
CA TRP A 390 -5.47 11.75 -1.75
C TRP A 390 -5.53 12.64 -2.99
N LEU A 391 -4.37 12.92 -3.61
CA LEU A 391 -4.33 13.69 -4.85
C LEU A 391 -5.14 12.98 -5.97
N ALA A 392 -5.00 11.67 -6.10
CA ALA A 392 -5.80 10.87 -7.02
C ALA A 392 -7.28 10.85 -6.64
N GLY A 393 -7.59 10.63 -5.35
CA GLY A 393 -8.97 10.55 -4.85
C GLY A 393 -9.76 11.84 -4.99
N TRP A 394 -9.14 13.00 -4.72
CA TRP A 394 -9.81 14.32 -4.86
C TRP A 394 -9.97 14.78 -6.30
N SER A 395 -9.32 14.13 -7.24
CA SER A 395 -9.46 14.43 -8.68
C SER A 395 -10.59 13.66 -9.37
N VAL A 396 -11.38 12.91 -8.60
CA VAL A 396 -12.54 12.13 -9.08
C VAL A 396 -13.71 12.33 -8.12
N PRO A 397 -14.97 12.03 -8.54
CA PRO A 397 -16.13 12.11 -7.66
C PRO A 397 -15.98 11.34 -6.37
N ALA A 398 -16.49 11.89 -5.25
CA ALA A 398 -16.34 11.31 -3.91
C ALA A 398 -16.87 9.87 -3.81
N GLN A 399 -17.94 9.53 -4.55
CA GLN A 399 -18.52 8.18 -4.58
C GLN A 399 -17.55 7.13 -5.17
N MET A 400 -16.55 7.56 -5.93
CA MET A 400 -15.55 6.67 -6.56
C MET A 400 -14.30 6.46 -5.70
N VAL A 401 -14.13 7.17 -4.56
CA VAL A 401 -12.88 7.18 -3.78
C VAL A 401 -12.40 5.78 -3.40
N GLY A 402 -13.30 4.88 -2.99
CA GLY A 402 -12.95 3.50 -2.67
C GLY A 402 -12.38 2.73 -3.85
N ARG A 403 -13.03 2.84 -5.03
CA ARG A 403 -12.56 2.18 -6.27
C ARG A 403 -11.27 2.78 -6.81
N VAL A 404 -11.07 4.09 -6.61
CA VAL A 404 -9.81 4.77 -6.94
C VAL A 404 -8.68 4.23 -6.08
N PHE A 405 -8.87 4.18 -4.77
CA PHE A 405 -7.87 3.64 -3.85
C PHE A 405 -7.58 2.17 -4.14
N ALA A 406 -8.59 1.38 -4.49
CA ALA A 406 -8.43 -0.01 -4.91
C ALA A 406 -7.46 -0.15 -6.10
N LEU A 407 -7.66 0.62 -7.17
CA LEU A 407 -6.80 0.55 -8.35
C LEU A 407 -5.40 1.10 -8.09
N VAL A 408 -5.28 2.21 -7.37
CA VAL A 408 -3.95 2.76 -7.03
C VAL A 408 -3.18 1.79 -6.15
N GLU A 409 -3.83 1.17 -5.17
CA GLU A 409 -3.21 0.16 -4.31
C GLU A 409 -2.83 -1.13 -5.05
N LEU A 410 -3.65 -1.57 -6.01
CA LEU A 410 -3.27 -2.67 -6.90
C LEU A 410 -1.94 -2.36 -7.61
N LEU A 411 -1.86 -1.22 -8.29
CA LEU A 411 -0.69 -0.83 -9.07
C LEU A 411 0.53 -0.56 -8.17
N ARG A 412 0.30 0.00 -6.98
CA ARG A 412 1.34 0.20 -5.97
C ARG A 412 1.88 -1.12 -5.44
N ALA A 413 1.00 -2.06 -5.08
CA ALA A 413 1.42 -3.36 -4.57
C ALA A 413 2.21 -4.16 -5.61
N GLU A 414 1.83 -4.09 -6.89
CA GLU A 414 2.61 -4.66 -7.99
C GLU A 414 4.02 -4.05 -8.07
N ALA A 415 4.12 -2.72 -8.03
CA ALA A 415 5.41 -2.03 -8.10
C ALA A 415 6.29 -2.36 -6.87
N ASP A 416 5.72 -2.26 -5.66
CA ASP A 416 6.44 -2.51 -4.40
C ASP A 416 7.02 -3.93 -4.36
N TYR A 417 6.27 -4.93 -4.82
CA TYR A 417 6.68 -6.33 -4.77
C TYR A 417 7.63 -6.75 -5.90
N ILE A 418 7.50 -6.15 -7.10
CA ILE A 418 8.33 -6.52 -8.25
C ILE A 418 9.69 -5.82 -8.20
N VAL A 419 9.71 -4.51 -7.89
CA VAL A 419 10.92 -3.68 -8.04
C VAL A 419 12.04 -4.13 -7.11
N GLY A 420 11.78 -4.33 -5.83
CA GLY A 420 12.80 -4.70 -4.85
C GLY A 420 13.56 -5.98 -5.20
N PRO A 421 12.88 -7.12 -5.40
CA PRO A 421 13.52 -8.38 -5.79
C PRO A 421 14.27 -8.30 -7.12
N VAL A 422 13.71 -7.60 -8.11
CA VAL A 422 14.38 -7.43 -9.42
C VAL A 422 15.70 -6.67 -9.28
N LEU A 423 15.69 -5.53 -8.57
CA LEU A 423 16.91 -4.74 -8.34
C LEU A 423 17.95 -5.51 -7.52
N ARG A 424 17.52 -6.30 -6.54
CA ARG A 424 18.40 -7.19 -5.77
C ARG A 424 19.04 -8.27 -6.65
N GLN A 425 18.27 -8.88 -7.52
CA GLN A 425 18.79 -9.93 -8.41
C GLN A 425 19.80 -9.36 -9.41
N ILE A 426 19.57 -8.15 -9.93
CA ILE A 426 20.56 -7.46 -10.78
C ILE A 426 21.84 -7.17 -9.97
N GLY A 427 21.69 -6.62 -8.74
CA GLY A 427 22.83 -6.34 -7.88
C GLY A 427 23.61 -7.59 -7.48
N SER A 428 22.94 -8.70 -7.20
CA SER A 428 23.59 -9.97 -6.88
C SER A 428 24.39 -10.55 -8.05
N ARG A 429 23.88 -10.41 -9.28
CA ARG A 429 24.60 -10.82 -10.51
C ARG A 429 25.83 -9.94 -10.77
N ALA A 430 25.71 -8.63 -10.58
CA ALA A 430 26.85 -7.72 -10.72
C ALA A 430 27.96 -7.98 -9.69
N ALA A 431 27.62 -8.65 -8.59
CA ALA A 431 28.55 -9.01 -7.51
C ALA A 431 29.13 -10.42 -7.65
N GLN A 432 28.89 -11.15 -8.75
CA GLN A 432 29.43 -12.51 -8.94
C GLN A 432 30.96 -12.49 -8.75
N GLY A 433 31.43 -13.24 -7.73
CA GLY A 433 32.84 -13.28 -7.34
C GLY A 433 33.29 -12.20 -6.35
N SER A 434 32.41 -11.30 -5.90
CA SER A 434 32.69 -10.27 -4.90
C SER A 434 31.83 -10.43 -3.63
N ALA A 435 32.16 -9.67 -2.57
CA ALA A 435 31.44 -9.76 -1.30
C ALA A 435 29.96 -9.34 -1.44
N LEU A 436 29.06 -9.96 -0.65
CA LEU A 436 27.62 -9.64 -0.57
C LEU A 436 27.35 -8.12 -0.40
N ALA A 437 28.23 -7.44 0.36
CA ALA A 437 28.16 -5.99 0.55
C ALA A 437 28.21 -5.21 -0.77
N HIS A 438 28.97 -5.70 -1.77
CA HIS A 438 29.06 -5.06 -3.08
C HIS A 438 27.75 -5.18 -3.85
N GLY A 439 27.13 -6.36 -3.85
CA GLY A 439 25.83 -6.56 -4.48
C GLY A 439 24.72 -5.70 -3.89
N LEU A 440 24.64 -5.63 -2.55
CA LEU A 440 23.65 -4.78 -1.88
C LEU A 440 23.87 -3.29 -2.20
N ARG A 441 25.11 -2.80 -2.20
CA ARG A 441 25.41 -1.42 -2.59
C ARG A 441 25.06 -1.14 -4.04
N HIS A 442 25.30 -2.08 -4.95
CA HIS A 442 24.89 -1.93 -6.35
C HIS A 442 23.36 -1.83 -6.48
N SER A 443 22.61 -2.64 -5.74
CA SER A 443 21.15 -2.53 -5.67
C SER A 443 20.70 -1.18 -5.15
N ILE A 444 21.38 -0.60 -4.14
CA ILE A 444 21.08 0.75 -3.63
C ILE A 444 21.34 1.81 -4.71
N TRP A 445 22.42 1.71 -5.46
CA TRP A 445 22.70 2.59 -6.60
C TRP A 445 21.61 2.52 -7.67
N LEU A 446 21.16 1.32 -8.02
CA LEU A 446 20.06 1.13 -8.96
C LEU A 446 18.75 1.76 -8.43
N THR A 447 18.49 1.61 -7.15
CA THR A 447 17.31 2.23 -6.50
C THR A 447 17.42 3.76 -6.48
N LEU A 448 18.62 4.33 -6.28
CA LEU A 448 18.85 5.76 -6.41
C LEU A 448 18.51 6.26 -7.83
N TRP A 449 18.97 5.57 -8.87
CA TRP A 449 18.65 5.94 -10.25
C TRP A 449 17.16 5.80 -10.56
N LEU A 450 16.49 4.77 -10.02
CA LEU A 450 15.03 4.65 -10.10
C LEU A 450 14.35 5.84 -9.43
N ALA A 451 14.80 6.24 -8.23
CA ALA A 451 14.25 7.40 -7.51
C ALA A 451 14.40 8.70 -8.31
N VAL A 452 15.59 8.94 -8.87
CA VAL A 452 15.86 10.11 -9.74
C VAL A 452 14.98 10.08 -10.99
N GLY A 453 14.86 8.91 -11.64
CA GLY A 453 13.97 8.71 -12.79
C GLY A 453 12.49 8.96 -12.44
N THR A 454 12.06 8.54 -11.24
CA THR A 454 10.71 8.79 -10.74
C THR A 454 10.45 10.29 -10.55
N VAL A 455 11.40 11.02 -9.95
CA VAL A 455 11.31 12.48 -9.81
C VAL A 455 11.19 13.14 -11.19
N ALA A 456 12.08 12.76 -12.13
CA ALA A 456 12.07 13.32 -13.48
C ALA A 456 10.75 13.03 -14.23
N LEU A 457 10.24 11.80 -14.14
CA LEU A 457 8.96 11.41 -14.73
C LEU A 457 7.78 12.20 -14.12
N CYS A 458 7.72 12.30 -12.80
CA CYS A 458 6.65 13.03 -12.11
C CYS A 458 6.71 14.54 -12.41
N ALA A 459 7.91 15.13 -12.45
CA ALA A 459 8.11 16.51 -12.86
C ALA A 459 7.66 16.72 -14.32
N ALA A 460 8.02 15.83 -15.23
CA ALA A 460 7.60 15.87 -16.63
C ALA A 460 6.08 15.79 -16.77
N ILE A 461 5.42 14.85 -16.06
CA ILE A 461 3.96 14.73 -16.04
C ILE A 461 3.32 16.02 -15.51
N TYR A 462 3.83 16.56 -14.39
CA TYR A 462 3.29 17.78 -13.80
C TYR A 462 3.45 19.00 -14.71
N LEU A 463 4.61 19.19 -15.30
CA LEU A 463 4.88 20.31 -16.23
C LEU A 463 4.08 20.16 -17.53
N ALA A 464 4.02 18.95 -18.10
CA ALA A 464 3.25 18.68 -19.32
C ALA A 464 1.73 18.82 -19.09
N SER A 465 1.25 18.55 -17.88
CA SER A 465 -0.16 18.68 -17.53
C SER A 465 -0.67 20.12 -17.60
N GLY A 466 0.22 21.11 -17.33
CA GLY A 466 -0.09 22.53 -17.17
C GLY A 466 -1.12 22.80 -16.10
N VAL A 467 -1.29 21.87 -15.16
CA VAL A 467 -2.11 22.09 -13.97
C VAL A 467 -1.47 23.19 -13.14
N ARG A 468 -2.23 24.20 -12.82
CA ARG A 468 -1.79 25.26 -11.90
C ARG A 468 -2.04 24.80 -10.46
N PRO A 469 -1.25 25.28 -9.49
CA PRO A 469 -1.57 25.08 -8.09
C PRO A 469 -3.00 25.55 -7.80
N GLN A 470 -3.85 24.67 -7.33
CA GLN A 470 -5.26 24.92 -7.06
C GLN A 470 -5.63 24.44 -5.67
N ARG A 471 -6.63 25.07 -5.07
CA ARG A 471 -7.19 24.60 -3.80
C ARG A 471 -8.27 23.57 -4.11
N PRO A 472 -8.25 22.38 -3.47
CA PRO A 472 -9.36 21.45 -3.61
C PRO A 472 -10.63 22.07 -2.97
N ASP A 473 -11.71 22.00 -3.71
CA ASP A 473 -13.04 22.32 -3.21
C ASP A 473 -13.62 21.11 -2.51
N LEU A 474 -13.32 21.00 -1.22
CA LEU A 474 -13.74 19.87 -0.41
C LEU A 474 -15.23 19.92 -0.03
N ASP A 475 -15.85 21.09 -0.04
CA ASP A 475 -17.29 21.26 0.21
C ASP A 475 -18.07 20.70 -0.97
N ALA A 476 -17.77 21.13 -2.20
CA ALA A 476 -18.39 20.57 -3.42
C ALA A 476 -18.11 19.04 -3.54
N TYR A 477 -16.93 18.60 -3.12
CA TYR A 477 -16.57 17.17 -3.13
C TYR A 477 -17.47 16.32 -2.25
N LEU A 478 -17.78 16.77 -1.02
CA LEU A 478 -18.57 16.00 -0.08
C LEU A 478 -20.08 16.20 -0.29
N ASP A 479 -20.53 17.43 -0.59
CA ASP A 479 -21.95 17.79 -0.66
C ASP A 479 -22.53 17.52 -2.05
N GLU A 480 -21.80 17.86 -3.12
CA GLU A 480 -22.25 17.74 -4.50
C GLU A 480 -21.71 16.48 -5.18
N GLY A 481 -20.69 15.86 -4.59
CA GLY A 481 -20.03 14.67 -5.13
C GLY A 481 -19.16 14.94 -6.35
N GLU A 482 -18.81 16.22 -6.61
CA GLU A 482 -17.92 16.61 -7.70
C GLU A 482 -16.44 16.43 -7.36
N PRO A 483 -15.53 16.32 -8.35
CA PRO A 483 -14.10 16.30 -8.09
C PRO A 483 -13.63 17.58 -7.39
N ALA A 484 -12.91 17.45 -6.27
CA ALA A 484 -12.35 18.60 -5.55
C ALA A 484 -11.22 19.30 -6.31
N LEU A 485 -10.55 18.58 -7.21
CA LEU A 485 -9.45 19.10 -8.03
C LEU A 485 -9.78 18.96 -9.52
N SER A 486 -9.62 20.04 -10.26
CA SER A 486 -9.72 20.02 -11.72
C SER A 486 -8.46 19.36 -12.31
N SER A 487 -8.65 18.32 -13.11
CA SER A 487 -7.57 17.57 -13.72
C SER A 487 -7.81 17.42 -15.22
N PRO A 488 -7.07 18.16 -16.08
CA PRO A 488 -7.22 18.05 -17.52
C PRO A 488 -6.75 16.69 -18.02
N ARG A 489 -7.32 16.23 -19.14
CA ARG A 489 -6.89 15.00 -19.80
C ARG A 489 -5.49 15.17 -20.35
N PHE A 490 -4.60 14.26 -19.95
CA PHE A 490 -3.18 14.33 -20.31
C PHE A 490 -2.95 14.34 -21.83
N LEU A 491 -3.71 13.56 -22.60
CA LEU A 491 -3.57 13.42 -24.05
C LEU A 491 -4.22 14.57 -24.85
N GLU A 492 -5.15 15.34 -24.29
CA GLU A 492 -5.79 16.44 -25.01
C GLU A 492 -4.83 17.61 -25.29
N ARG A 493 -3.85 17.82 -24.45
CA ARG A 493 -2.81 18.86 -24.66
C ARG A 493 -1.77 18.49 -25.70
N LEU A 494 -1.59 17.20 -25.98
CA LEU A 494 -0.67 16.72 -27.02
C LEU A 494 -1.33 16.74 -28.40
N ARG A 495 -2.65 16.96 -28.49
CA ARG A 495 -3.32 17.19 -29.78
C ARG A 495 -3.14 18.67 -30.15
N PRO A 496 -2.53 18.99 -31.31
CA PRO A 496 -2.52 20.35 -31.80
C PRO A 496 -3.97 20.82 -31.87
N SER A 497 -4.25 22.02 -31.36
CA SER A 497 -5.60 22.60 -31.42
C SER A 497 -6.04 22.67 -32.87
N ALA A 498 -7.01 21.87 -33.25
CA ALA A 498 -7.69 21.97 -34.54
C ALA A 498 -8.67 23.17 -34.56
N ALA A 499 -8.26 24.30 -34.01
CA ALA A 499 -9.05 25.53 -33.94
C ALA A 499 -8.17 26.70 -34.36
N ALA A 500 -7.76 26.70 -35.63
CA ALA A 500 -7.34 27.86 -36.38
C ALA A 500 -7.40 27.52 -37.87
N SER A 501 -8.61 27.32 -38.36
CA SER A 501 -8.94 27.41 -39.79
C SER A 501 -10.35 27.93 -39.94
#